data_943d9edba4491a263f18415ba098678f
#
_entry.id   943d9edba4491a263f18415ba098678f
#
_cell.length_a   1.000
_cell.length_b   1.000
_cell.length_c   1.000
_cell.angle_alpha   90.00
_cell.angle_beta   90.00
_cell.angle_gamma   90.00
#
_symmetry.space_group_name_H-M   'P 1'
#
loop_
_entity.id
_entity.type
_entity.pdbx_description
1 polymer ?
#
loop_
_entity_poly.entity_id
_entity_poly.type
_entity_poly.pdbx_seq_one_letter_code
_entity_poly.pdbx_strand_id
1 'polypeptide(L)'
;MKTSIKAVIALVVVGALVGGGWLILKHRSHPPVTVTLRIAVTPGDQLDYVTGRANSAQFKYLVGKQSGVKPVLAQKLSLKPVPHSSLLEVRIGVLSKDEARRYVEVFVPTLQDLCGQQAQLTLAEQSIR
;
A
#
# COMPACT_ATOMS: atom_id res chain seq x y z
N MET A 1 43.92 -2.52 -25.65
CA MET A 1 44.05 -1.82 -24.40
C MET A 1 42.84 -0.93 -24.09
N LYS A 2 42.44 -0.09 -25.00
CA LYS A 2 41.24 0.71 -24.81
C LYS A 2 39.99 -0.15 -24.57
N THR A 3 39.89 -1.27 -25.24
CA THR A 3 38.80 -2.22 -25.05
C THR A 3 38.81 -2.82 -23.67
N SER A 4 40.02 -3.13 -23.14
CA SER A 4 40.16 -3.67 -21.79
C SER A 4 39.77 -2.64 -20.73
N ILE A 5 40.18 -1.39 -20.95
CA ILE A 5 39.83 -0.29 -20.04
C ILE A 5 38.31 -0.06 -20.07
N LYS A 6 37.71 -0.08 -21.24
CA LYS A 6 36.25 0.04 -21.38
C LYS A 6 35.56 -1.14 -20.72
N ALA A 7 36.07 -2.35 -20.87
CA ALA A 7 35.53 -3.53 -20.23
C ALA A 7 35.63 -3.44 -18.72
N VAL A 8 36.77 -2.94 -18.21
CA VAL A 8 36.96 -2.75 -16.77
C VAL A 8 36.02 -1.68 -16.25
N ILE A 9 35.89 -0.57 -16.97
CA ILE A 9 34.97 0.51 -16.60
C ILE A 9 33.53 -0.01 -16.64
N ALA A 10 33.18 -0.77 -17.67
CA ALA A 10 31.85 -1.36 -17.78
C ALA A 10 31.59 -2.32 -16.60
N LEU A 11 32.57 -3.13 -16.22
CA LEU A 11 32.46 -4.03 -15.07
C LEU A 11 32.30 -3.27 -13.76
N VAL A 12 33.06 -2.19 -13.58
CA VAL A 12 32.92 -1.35 -12.39
C VAL A 12 31.56 -0.68 -12.36
N VAL A 13 31.10 -0.16 -13.48
CA VAL A 13 29.76 0.45 -13.58
C VAL A 13 28.68 -0.58 -13.32
N VAL A 14 28.80 -1.78 -13.90
CA VAL A 14 27.83 -2.86 -13.64
C VAL A 14 27.88 -3.27 -12.18
N GLY A 15 29.07 -3.39 -11.60
CA GLY A 15 29.20 -3.71 -10.18
C GLY A 15 28.59 -2.64 -9.30
N ALA A 16 28.81 -1.36 -9.61
CA ALA A 16 28.21 -0.25 -8.88
C ALA A 16 26.70 -0.23 -9.04
N LEU A 17 26.20 -0.50 -10.26
CA LEU A 17 24.78 -0.57 -10.51
C LEU A 17 24.13 -1.74 -9.79
N VAL A 18 24.77 -2.89 -9.76
CA VAL A 18 24.28 -4.05 -9.01
C VAL A 18 24.27 -3.76 -7.52
N GLY A 19 25.35 -3.22 -6.99
CA GLY A 19 25.42 -2.80 -5.59
C GLY A 19 24.43 -1.73 -5.24
N GLY A 20 24.37 -0.68 -6.07
CA GLY A 20 23.40 0.40 -5.91
C GLY A 20 21.97 -0.09 -6.11
N GLY A 21 21.76 -0.95 -7.11
CA GLY A 21 20.46 -1.55 -7.34
C GLY A 21 20.02 -2.43 -6.19
N TRP A 22 20.93 -3.16 -5.59
CA TRP A 22 20.63 -3.97 -4.43
C TRP A 22 20.27 -3.11 -3.21
N LEU A 23 20.97 -2.03 -2.99
CA LEU A 23 20.64 -1.07 -1.94
C LEU A 23 19.27 -0.42 -2.18
N ILE A 24 18.99 -0.07 -3.43
CA ILE A 24 17.68 0.48 -3.80
C ILE A 24 16.57 -0.57 -3.57
N LEU A 25 16.81 -1.82 -3.94
CA LEU A 25 15.85 -2.90 -3.68
C LEU A 25 15.64 -3.10 -2.19
N LYS A 26 16.69 -3.01 -1.40
CA LYS A 26 16.60 -3.11 0.05
C LYS A 26 15.80 -1.93 0.62
N HIS A 27 15.98 -0.74 0.10
CA HIS A 27 15.17 0.43 0.47
C HIS A 27 13.74 0.32 -0.03
N ARG A 28 13.52 -0.28 -1.21
CA ARG A 28 12.17 -0.49 -1.76
C ARG A 28 11.36 -1.52 -0.98
N SER A 29 12.00 -2.41 -0.25
CA SER A 29 11.28 -3.30 0.65
C SER A 29 10.65 -2.53 1.81
N HIS A 30 11.11 -1.29 2.05
CA HIS A 30 10.56 -0.36 3.04
C HIS A 30 10.11 0.92 2.32
N PRO A 31 8.86 0.97 1.87
CA PRO A 31 8.36 2.17 1.19
C PRO A 31 8.55 3.41 2.06
N PRO A 32 8.91 4.56 1.45
CA PRO A 32 9.26 5.76 2.21
C PRO A 32 8.08 6.42 2.91
N VAL A 33 6.86 6.13 2.48
CA VAL A 33 5.66 6.74 3.05
C VAL A 33 4.72 5.63 3.53
N THR A 34 4.26 5.74 4.76
CA THR A 34 3.30 4.81 5.35
C THR A 34 1.97 5.52 5.56
N VAL A 35 0.91 4.93 5.03
CA VAL A 35 -0.46 5.38 5.23
C VAL A 35 -1.10 4.50 6.28
N THR A 36 -1.69 5.11 7.30
CA THR A 36 -2.48 4.42 8.32
C THR A 36 -3.87 5.04 8.35
N LEU A 37 -4.88 4.21 8.17
CA LEU A 37 -6.27 4.62 8.22
C LEU A 37 -6.98 3.84 9.32
N ARG A 38 -7.90 4.49 10.02
CA ARG A 38 -8.84 3.81 10.89
C ARG A 38 -10.23 4.11 10.42
N ILE A 39 -10.96 3.06 10.09
CA ILE A 39 -12.27 3.14 9.47
C ILE A 39 -13.30 2.61 10.46
N ALA A 40 -14.28 3.44 10.78
CA ALA A 40 -15.40 3.02 11.61
C ALA A 40 -16.39 2.23 10.78
N VAL A 41 -16.78 1.05 11.27
CA VAL A 41 -17.73 0.16 10.61
C VAL A 41 -19.01 0.14 11.43
N THR A 42 -20.13 0.42 10.78
CA THR A 42 -21.46 0.41 11.42
C THR A 42 -22.41 -0.47 10.60
N PRO A 43 -23.07 -1.47 11.19
CA PRO A 43 -22.95 -1.89 12.59
C PRO A 43 -21.63 -2.60 12.88
N GLY A 44 -21.20 -2.56 14.14
CA GLY A 44 -19.89 -3.10 14.55
C GLY A 44 -19.73 -4.59 14.33
N ASP A 45 -20.82 -5.37 14.30
CA ASP A 45 -20.81 -6.79 14.03
C ASP A 45 -20.43 -7.12 12.57
N GLN A 46 -20.42 -6.15 11.68
CA GLN A 46 -19.98 -6.30 10.29
C GLN A 46 -18.48 -6.09 10.10
N LEU A 47 -17.73 -5.84 11.17
CA LEU A 47 -16.29 -5.57 11.07
C LEU A 47 -15.54 -6.72 10.39
N ASP A 48 -15.85 -7.97 10.74
CA ASP A 48 -15.20 -9.12 10.14
C ASP A 48 -15.54 -9.26 8.66
N TYR A 49 -16.79 -9.00 8.29
CA TYR A 49 -17.23 -9.00 6.90
C TYR A 49 -16.46 -7.97 6.08
N VAL A 50 -16.38 -6.74 6.59
CA VAL A 50 -15.68 -5.64 5.92
C VAL A 50 -14.18 -5.96 5.80
N THR A 51 -13.59 -6.48 6.86
CA THR A 51 -12.18 -6.87 6.86
C THR A 51 -11.91 -7.93 5.79
N GLY A 52 -12.76 -8.94 5.70
CA GLY A 52 -12.64 -9.97 4.69
C GLY A 52 -12.75 -9.44 3.27
N ARG A 53 -13.68 -8.52 3.03
CA ARG A 53 -13.84 -7.89 1.73
C ARG A 53 -12.61 -7.05 1.36
N ALA A 54 -12.11 -6.28 2.30
CA ALA A 54 -10.93 -5.44 2.08
C ALA A 54 -9.66 -6.27 1.89
N ASN A 55 -9.62 -7.49 2.42
CA ASN A 55 -8.47 -8.37 2.28
C ASN A 55 -8.46 -9.17 0.98
N SER A 56 -9.47 -9.01 0.13
CA SER A 56 -9.50 -9.71 -1.16
C SER A 56 -8.45 -9.14 -2.12
N ALA A 57 -7.86 -10.02 -2.93
CA ALA A 57 -6.88 -9.59 -3.94
C ALA A 57 -7.49 -8.64 -4.96
N GLN A 58 -8.76 -8.84 -5.30
CA GLN A 58 -9.50 -7.99 -6.22
C GLN A 58 -9.64 -6.58 -5.68
N PHE A 59 -10.01 -6.41 -4.42
CA PHE A 59 -10.12 -5.10 -3.80
C PHE A 59 -8.78 -4.38 -3.76
N LYS A 60 -7.73 -5.08 -3.32
CA LYS A 60 -6.37 -4.53 -3.27
C LYS A 60 -5.92 -4.03 -4.64
N TYR A 61 -6.20 -4.81 -5.68
CA TYR A 61 -5.88 -4.43 -7.05
C TYR A 61 -6.65 -3.19 -7.50
N LEU A 62 -7.96 -3.15 -7.24
CA LEU A 62 -8.80 -2.02 -7.64
C LEU A 62 -8.35 -0.71 -6.99
N VAL A 63 -8.11 -0.73 -5.69
CA VAL A 63 -7.67 0.47 -4.96
C VAL A 63 -6.30 0.90 -5.46
N GLY A 64 -5.39 -0.05 -5.66
CA GLY A 64 -4.08 0.25 -6.21
C GLY A 64 -4.17 0.89 -7.58
N LYS A 65 -4.99 0.35 -8.47
CA LYS A 65 -5.19 0.88 -9.81
C LYS A 65 -5.76 2.29 -9.80
N GLN A 66 -6.78 2.54 -8.99
CA GLN A 66 -7.42 3.85 -8.90
C GLN A 66 -6.53 4.92 -8.27
N SER A 67 -5.70 4.52 -7.32
CA SER A 67 -4.80 5.45 -6.61
C SER A 67 -3.45 5.61 -7.30
N GLY A 68 -3.12 4.77 -8.27
CA GLY A 68 -1.82 4.77 -8.93
C GLY A 68 -0.73 4.07 -8.13
N VAL A 69 -1.08 3.36 -7.07
CA VAL A 69 -0.14 2.55 -6.29
C VAL A 69 0.20 1.28 -7.05
N LYS A 70 1.48 0.93 -7.10
CA LYS A 70 1.93 -0.27 -7.82
C LYS A 70 1.28 -1.52 -7.25
N PRO A 71 0.92 -2.50 -8.09
CA PRO A 71 0.25 -3.72 -7.63
C PRO A 71 1.00 -4.46 -6.53
N VAL A 72 2.33 -4.50 -6.60
CA VAL A 72 3.15 -5.17 -5.59
C VAL A 72 3.00 -4.52 -4.21
N LEU A 73 2.87 -3.20 -4.17
CA LEU A 73 2.64 -2.47 -2.93
C LEU A 73 1.19 -2.57 -2.47
N ALA A 74 0.26 -2.49 -3.42
CA ALA A 74 -1.16 -2.60 -3.12
C ALA A 74 -1.52 -3.96 -2.50
N GLN A 75 -0.88 -5.05 -2.94
CA GLN A 75 -1.11 -6.38 -2.39
C GLN A 75 -0.53 -6.56 -0.98
N LYS A 76 0.37 -5.68 -0.56
CA LYS A 76 0.94 -5.70 0.80
C LYS A 76 0.12 -4.93 1.81
N LEU A 77 -1.09 -4.56 1.47
CA LEU A 77 -2.02 -3.90 2.37
C LEU A 77 -2.21 -4.74 3.64
N SER A 78 -2.05 -4.12 4.78
CA SER A 78 -2.27 -4.75 6.08
C SER A 78 -3.60 -4.28 6.66
N LEU A 79 -4.43 -5.23 7.05
CA LEU A 79 -5.75 -4.97 7.60
C LEU A 79 -5.86 -5.65 8.96
N LYS A 80 -6.24 -4.88 9.98
CA LYS A 80 -6.28 -5.37 11.34
C LYS A 80 -7.47 -4.77 12.09
N PRO A 81 -8.43 -5.59 12.52
CA PRO A 81 -9.48 -5.09 13.40
C PRO A 81 -8.85 -4.58 14.70
N VAL A 82 -9.27 -3.42 15.16
CA VAL A 82 -8.81 -2.88 16.44
C VAL A 82 -9.58 -3.57 17.55
N PRO A 83 -8.89 -4.21 18.54
CA PRO A 83 -9.57 -4.92 19.62
C PRO A 83 -10.53 -4.03 20.38
N HIS A 84 -11.67 -4.60 20.76
CA HIS A 84 -12.70 -3.93 21.58
C HIS A 84 -13.28 -2.67 20.92
N SER A 85 -13.29 -2.63 19.58
CA SER A 85 -13.84 -1.50 18.85
C SER A 85 -14.51 -1.98 17.56
N SER A 86 -15.17 -1.06 16.89
CA SER A 86 -15.71 -1.29 15.54
C SER A 86 -14.82 -0.65 14.46
N LEU A 87 -13.53 -0.49 14.77
CA LEU A 87 -12.58 0.14 13.87
C LEU A 87 -11.74 -0.90 13.13
N LEU A 88 -11.51 -0.63 11.86
CA LEU A 88 -10.57 -1.38 11.03
C LEU A 88 -9.32 -0.52 10.83
N GLU A 89 -8.16 -1.03 11.23
CA GLU A 89 -6.90 -0.37 10.95
C GLU A 89 -6.35 -0.85 9.63
N VAL A 90 -6.05 0.10 8.77
CA VAL A 90 -5.51 -0.14 7.43
C VAL A 90 -4.11 0.47 7.37
N ARG A 91 -3.13 -0.30 6.93
CA ARG A 91 -1.77 0.18 6.78
C ARG A 91 -1.20 -0.27 5.46
N ILE A 92 -0.61 0.68 4.73
CA ILE A 92 0.04 0.40 3.45
C ILE A 92 1.25 1.31 3.28
N GLY A 93 2.31 0.79 2.65
CA GLY A 93 3.44 1.58 2.22
C GLY A 93 3.29 2.01 0.77
N VAL A 94 3.55 3.28 0.51
CA VAL A 94 3.49 3.88 -0.84
C VAL A 94 4.76 4.67 -1.12
N LEU A 95 4.95 5.08 -2.38
CA LEU A 95 6.20 5.69 -2.82
C LEU A 95 6.26 7.20 -2.58
N SER A 96 5.11 7.87 -2.50
CA SER A 96 5.06 9.32 -2.34
C SER A 96 3.83 9.73 -1.54
N LYS A 97 3.86 10.98 -1.06
CA LYS A 97 2.72 11.56 -0.34
C LYS A 97 1.52 11.77 -1.28
N ASP A 98 1.76 12.03 -2.55
CA ASP A 98 0.68 12.16 -3.54
C ASP A 98 -0.05 10.83 -3.74
N GLU A 99 0.69 9.73 -3.85
CA GLU A 99 0.09 8.40 -3.87
C GLU A 99 -0.70 8.12 -2.60
N ALA A 100 -0.15 8.52 -1.45
CA ALA A 100 -0.81 8.35 -0.17
C ALA A 100 -2.16 9.07 -0.13
N ARG A 101 -2.20 10.32 -0.56
CA ARG A 101 -3.45 11.10 -0.60
C ARG A 101 -4.48 10.46 -1.52
N ARG A 102 -4.06 10.07 -2.73
CA ARG A 102 -4.96 9.39 -3.66
C ARG A 102 -5.48 8.08 -3.09
N TYR A 103 -4.63 7.32 -2.43
CA TYR A 103 -5.02 6.08 -1.79
C TYR A 103 -6.09 6.31 -0.72
N VAL A 104 -5.88 7.30 0.13
CA VAL A 104 -6.87 7.67 1.16
C VAL A 104 -8.20 8.07 0.52
N GLU A 105 -8.16 8.87 -0.53
CA GLU A 105 -9.36 9.36 -1.21
C GLU A 105 -10.20 8.24 -1.83
N VAL A 106 -9.55 7.21 -2.37
CA VAL A 106 -10.27 6.14 -3.09
C VAL A 106 -10.60 4.95 -2.21
N PHE A 107 -9.92 4.78 -1.08
CA PHE A 107 -10.05 3.57 -0.26
C PHE A 107 -11.45 3.37 0.29
N VAL A 108 -11.96 4.34 1.03
CA VAL A 108 -13.27 4.21 1.69
C VAL A 108 -14.40 4.12 0.67
N PRO A 109 -14.48 4.99 -0.36
CA PRO A 109 -15.54 4.86 -1.36
C PRO A 109 -15.52 3.51 -2.09
N THR A 110 -14.33 3.01 -2.45
CA THR A 110 -14.21 1.73 -3.15
C THR A 110 -14.66 0.58 -2.25
N LEU A 111 -14.25 0.60 -0.98
CA LEU A 111 -14.64 -0.43 -0.03
C LEU A 111 -16.15 -0.35 0.28
N GLN A 112 -16.70 0.85 0.38
CA GLN A 112 -18.13 1.05 0.58
C GLN A 112 -18.94 0.47 -0.58
N ASP A 113 -18.50 0.68 -1.81
CA ASP A 113 -19.16 0.11 -2.98
C ASP A 113 -19.12 -1.42 -2.94
N LEU A 114 -18.01 -1.98 -2.51
CA LEU A 114 -17.85 -3.43 -2.42
C LEU A 114 -18.72 -4.04 -1.33
N CYS A 115 -18.85 -3.37 -0.19
CA CYS A 115 -19.66 -3.83 0.94
C CYS A 115 -21.15 -3.54 0.74
N GLY A 116 -21.50 -2.63 -0.15
CA GLY A 116 -22.88 -2.27 -0.42
C GLY A 116 -23.55 -1.65 0.80
N GLN A 117 -24.79 -2.07 1.07
CA GLN A 117 -25.60 -1.55 2.18
C GLN A 117 -25.43 -2.35 3.48
N GLN A 118 -24.61 -3.39 3.48
CA GLN A 118 -24.44 -4.23 4.66
C GLN A 118 -23.68 -3.51 5.78
N ALA A 119 -22.83 -2.57 5.43
CA ALA A 119 -22.07 -1.81 6.40
C ALA A 119 -21.89 -0.37 5.92
N GLN A 120 -21.92 0.55 6.87
CA GLN A 120 -21.59 1.97 6.62
C GLN A 120 -20.16 2.20 7.09
N LEU A 121 -19.31 2.74 6.20
CA LEU A 121 -17.91 2.98 6.47
C LEU A 121 -17.65 4.48 6.59
N THR A 122 -16.92 4.86 7.63
CA THR A 122 -16.55 6.26 7.87
C THR A 122 -15.08 6.30 8.23
N LEU A 123 -14.33 7.19 7.57
CA LEU A 123 -12.94 7.42 7.93
C LEU A 123 -12.87 8.14 9.27
N ALA A 124 -12.40 7.44 10.30
CA ALA A 124 -12.31 8.00 11.64
C ALA A 124 -10.97 8.71 11.86
N GLU A 125 -9.90 8.19 11.29
CA GLU A 125 -8.55 8.71 11.51
C GLU A 125 -7.66 8.38 10.32
N GLN A 126 -6.74 9.30 10.00
CA GLN A 126 -5.74 9.05 8.96
C GLN A 126 -4.39 9.61 9.38
N SER A 127 -3.33 8.92 8.96
CA SER A 127 -1.95 9.34 9.18
C SER A 127 -1.13 9.01 7.95
N ILE A 128 -0.37 9.98 7.46
CA ILE A 128 0.56 9.82 6.34
C ILE A 128 1.94 10.23 6.85
N ARG A 129 2.86 9.26 6.87
CA ARG A 129 4.21 9.52 7.38
C ARG A 129 5.30 9.06 6.44
#